data_6ec5e89259aa7fa0b838237b057894a3
#
_entry.id   6ec5e89259aa7fa0b838237b057894a3
#
_cell.length_a   1.000
_cell.length_b   1.000
_cell.length_c   1.000
_cell.angle_alpha   90.00
_cell.angle_beta   90.00
_cell.angle_gamma   90.00
#
_symmetry.space_group_name_H-M   'P 1'
#
loop_
_entity.id
_entity.type
_entity.pdbx_description
1 polymer ?
#
loop_
_entity_poly.entity_id
_entity_poly.type
_entity_poly.pdbx_seq_one_letter_code
_entity_poly.pdbx_strand_id
1 'polypeptide(L)'
;RRDIDWMFANERRCETFEEVIEEARAMRATGAGITGGDPLMAKERTLEGISRLKSEFGPGFHLHMYTSIPFNPELAREFADAGLDEIRFHLLGLDAERYRSTISACSESGILTGVEIPCEPDRREELLSLLEELRSFDISFMNLNELEITVGNHENMELRGFNLSTEITAGASGSNELALDMKSRVNAAEQSLPD
;
A
#
# COMPACT_ATOMS: atom_id res chain seq x y z
N ARG A 1 -10.18 4.58 -18.72
CA ARG A 1 -9.22 5.69 -18.51
C ARG A 1 -9.78 6.55 -17.40
N ARG A 2 -9.23 6.48 -16.18
CA ARG A 2 -9.67 7.36 -15.09
C ARG A 2 -9.13 8.75 -15.36
N ASP A 3 -10.01 9.76 -15.16
CA ASP A 3 -9.61 11.15 -15.27
C ASP A 3 -8.77 11.51 -14.06
N ILE A 4 -7.48 11.85 -14.29
CA ILE A 4 -6.52 12.19 -13.23
C ILE A 4 -6.85 13.50 -12.51
N ASP A 5 -7.77 14.30 -13.06
CA ASP A 5 -8.16 15.59 -12.48
C ASP A 5 -9.23 15.48 -11.40
N TRP A 6 -9.76 14.29 -11.15
CA TRP A 6 -10.80 14.09 -10.15
C TRP A 6 -10.23 13.57 -8.83
N MET A 7 -10.73 14.11 -7.74
CA MET A 7 -10.53 13.60 -6.38
C MET A 7 -11.79 12.93 -5.88
N PHE A 8 -11.62 11.93 -5.02
CA PHE A 8 -12.69 11.28 -4.31
C PHE A 8 -12.31 11.17 -2.83
N ALA A 9 -13.24 11.52 -1.96
CA ALA A 9 -13.14 11.24 -0.55
C ALA A 9 -14.23 10.23 -0.20
N ASN A 10 -13.84 9.03 0.27
CA ASN A 10 -14.73 7.91 0.33
C ASN A 10 -15.32 7.63 -1.08
N GLU A 11 -16.60 7.68 -1.29
CA GLU A 11 -17.24 7.54 -2.62
C GLU A 11 -17.70 8.88 -3.21
N ARG A 12 -17.55 9.98 -2.47
CA ARG A 12 -17.92 11.32 -2.89
C ARG A 12 -16.87 11.89 -3.84
N ARG A 13 -17.29 12.33 -5.03
CA ARG A 13 -16.46 13.15 -5.91
C ARG A 13 -16.29 14.53 -5.28
N CYS A 14 -15.03 14.96 -5.18
CA CYS A 14 -14.63 16.26 -4.65
C CYS A 14 -13.93 17.08 -5.74
N GLU A 15 -14.31 18.34 -5.88
CA GLU A 15 -13.68 19.28 -6.81
C GLU A 15 -12.58 20.10 -6.13
N THR A 16 -12.68 20.25 -4.81
CA THR A 16 -11.74 21.01 -3.97
C THR A 16 -11.27 20.19 -2.77
N PHE A 17 -10.17 20.62 -2.16
CA PHE A 17 -9.71 20.01 -0.90
C PHE A 17 -10.61 20.34 0.28
N GLU A 18 -11.32 21.47 0.24
CA GLU A 18 -12.32 21.82 1.23
C GLU A 18 -13.42 20.77 1.31
N GLU A 19 -13.87 20.26 0.16
CA GLU A 19 -14.85 19.16 0.10
C GLU A 19 -14.30 17.83 0.64
N VAL A 20 -13.01 17.54 0.41
CA VAL A 20 -12.33 16.38 1.01
C VAL A 20 -12.29 16.51 2.53
N ILE A 21 -11.94 17.70 3.04
CA ILE A 21 -11.90 17.99 4.48
C ILE A 21 -13.29 17.90 5.11
N GLU A 22 -14.31 18.44 4.45
CA GLU A 22 -15.71 18.31 4.90
C GLU A 22 -16.14 16.86 5.04
N GLU A 23 -15.80 16.02 4.05
CA GLU A 23 -16.13 14.60 4.08
C GLU A 23 -15.40 13.89 5.23
N ALA A 24 -14.11 14.17 5.41
CA ALA A 24 -13.32 13.62 6.52
C ALA A 24 -13.92 14.01 7.89
N ARG A 25 -14.39 15.26 8.06
CA ARG A 25 -15.10 15.71 9.26
C ARG A 25 -16.43 14.98 9.46
N ALA A 26 -17.23 14.85 8.38
CA ALA A 26 -18.54 14.18 8.43
C ALA A 26 -18.39 12.71 8.86
N MET A 27 -17.35 12.03 8.38
CA MET A 27 -16.99 10.67 8.77
C MET A 27 -16.36 10.56 10.15
N ARG A 28 -15.96 11.66 10.79
CA ARG A 28 -15.14 11.68 12.01
C ARG A 28 -13.85 10.89 11.83
N ALA A 29 -13.22 11.03 10.66
CA ALA A 29 -12.01 10.31 10.33
C ALA A 29 -10.87 10.68 11.30
N THR A 30 -10.08 9.68 11.68
CA THR A 30 -8.86 9.85 12.50
C THR A 30 -7.59 9.77 11.64
N GLY A 31 -7.74 9.51 10.35
CA GLY A 31 -6.69 9.40 9.36
C GLY A 31 -7.26 9.17 7.97
N ALA A 32 -6.39 9.10 6.96
CA ALA A 32 -6.80 8.81 5.58
C ALA A 32 -5.72 8.03 4.83
N GLY A 33 -6.17 7.14 3.93
CA GLY A 33 -5.34 6.47 2.95
C GLY A 33 -5.42 7.16 1.59
N ILE A 34 -4.28 7.50 1.00
CA ILE A 34 -4.18 8.11 -0.33
C ILE A 34 -3.93 7.00 -1.35
N THR A 35 -4.91 6.78 -2.21
CA THR A 35 -4.95 5.66 -3.15
C THR A 35 -5.73 6.03 -4.42
N GLY A 36 -6.09 5.04 -5.22
CA GLY A 36 -6.90 5.19 -6.43
C GLY A 36 -6.10 4.85 -7.68
N GLY A 37 -5.73 5.83 -8.52
CA GLY A 37 -4.56 5.74 -9.38
C GLY A 37 -3.31 5.88 -8.53
N ASP A 38 -2.11 5.64 -9.08
CA ASP A 38 -0.90 5.86 -8.28
C ASP A 38 -0.77 7.35 -7.93
N PRO A 39 -0.65 7.72 -6.64
CA PRO A 39 -0.58 9.12 -6.18
C PRO A 39 0.58 9.90 -6.80
N LEU A 40 1.66 9.22 -7.20
CA LEU A 40 2.81 9.87 -7.87
C LEU A 40 2.46 10.37 -9.28
N MET A 41 1.40 9.86 -9.90
CA MET A 41 0.90 10.39 -11.17
C MET A 41 0.25 11.77 -11.03
N ALA A 42 -0.05 12.20 -9.80
CA ALA A 42 -0.58 13.52 -9.45
C ALA A 42 0.18 14.12 -8.25
N LYS A 43 1.52 14.05 -8.32
CA LYS A 43 2.45 14.35 -7.21
C LYS A 43 2.15 15.66 -6.50
N GLU A 44 2.02 16.76 -7.23
CA GLU A 44 1.80 18.09 -6.65
C GLU A 44 0.50 18.13 -5.85
N ARG A 45 -0.57 17.55 -6.39
CA ARG A 45 -1.86 17.46 -5.70
C ARG A 45 -1.79 16.53 -4.48
N THR A 46 -1.04 15.45 -4.57
CA THR A 46 -0.82 14.54 -3.43
C THR A 46 -0.11 15.25 -2.29
N LEU A 47 0.98 15.96 -2.56
CA LEU A 47 1.70 16.77 -1.57
C LEU A 47 0.82 17.86 -0.95
N GLU A 48 0.06 18.58 -1.78
CA GLU A 48 -0.89 19.59 -1.32
C GLU A 48 -1.96 18.97 -0.41
N GLY A 49 -2.53 17.82 -0.80
CA GLY A 49 -3.54 17.13 -0.01
C GLY A 49 -3.03 16.69 1.36
N ILE A 50 -1.82 16.12 1.43
CA ILE A 50 -1.17 15.73 2.69
C ILE A 50 -1.03 16.97 3.58
N SER A 51 -0.43 18.04 3.06
CA SER A 51 -0.20 19.28 3.84
C SER A 51 -1.50 19.91 4.34
N ARG A 52 -2.56 19.95 3.51
CA ARG A 52 -3.86 20.50 3.90
C ARG A 52 -4.55 19.67 4.99
N LEU A 53 -4.54 18.33 4.84
CA LEU A 53 -5.12 17.44 5.85
C LEU A 53 -4.37 17.54 7.19
N LYS A 54 -3.05 17.59 7.16
CA LYS A 54 -2.25 17.82 8.38
C LYS A 54 -2.48 19.18 9.00
N SER A 55 -2.58 20.24 8.20
CA SER A 55 -2.89 21.60 8.68
C SER A 55 -4.26 21.67 9.35
N GLU A 56 -5.25 20.95 8.82
CA GLU A 56 -6.62 20.97 9.31
C GLU A 56 -6.84 20.12 10.57
N PHE A 57 -6.32 18.88 10.55
CA PHE A 57 -6.61 17.89 11.60
C PHE A 57 -5.47 17.73 12.61
N GLY A 58 -4.33 18.35 12.34
CA GLY A 58 -3.15 18.27 13.19
C GLY A 58 -2.29 17.04 12.98
N PRO A 59 -1.14 16.95 13.68
CA PRO A 59 -0.14 15.88 13.46
C PRO A 59 -0.63 14.48 13.82
N GLY A 60 -1.65 14.36 14.66
CA GLY A 60 -2.23 13.07 15.04
C GLY A 60 -3.16 12.45 13.99
N PHE A 61 -3.49 13.16 12.92
CA PHE A 61 -4.28 12.61 11.82
C PHE A 61 -3.38 11.76 10.93
N HIS A 62 -3.49 10.42 11.05
CA HIS A 62 -2.60 9.50 10.36
C HIS A 62 -2.85 9.48 8.86
N LEU A 63 -1.81 9.74 8.07
CA LEU A 63 -1.85 9.71 6.61
C LEU A 63 -0.94 8.62 6.07
N HIS A 64 -1.51 7.69 5.31
CA HIS A 64 -0.74 6.71 4.58
C HIS A 64 -1.00 6.77 3.07
N MET A 65 -0.01 6.36 2.29
CA MET A 65 -0.07 6.39 0.83
C MET A 65 0.34 5.04 0.24
N TYR A 66 -0.32 4.65 -0.85
CA TYR A 66 0.05 3.47 -1.64
C TYR A 66 0.74 3.89 -2.93
N THR A 67 1.84 3.23 -3.30
CA THR A 67 2.48 3.46 -4.59
C THR A 67 3.13 2.18 -5.13
N SER A 68 3.14 2.06 -6.46
CA SER A 68 3.89 1.04 -7.19
C SER A 68 5.07 1.65 -7.97
N ILE A 69 5.32 2.94 -7.80
CA ILE A 69 6.34 3.68 -8.54
C ILE A 69 7.49 4.03 -7.59
N PRO A 70 8.72 3.54 -7.82
CA PRO A 70 9.88 4.00 -7.09
C PRO A 70 10.21 5.45 -7.45
N PHE A 71 10.77 6.20 -6.49
CA PHE A 71 11.11 7.61 -6.65
C PHE A 71 12.43 7.95 -5.94
N ASN A 72 12.92 9.16 -6.14
CA ASN A 72 14.20 9.62 -5.63
C ASN A 72 14.13 10.06 -4.15
N PRO A 73 15.28 10.17 -3.44
CA PRO A 73 15.33 10.58 -2.04
C PRO A 73 14.82 12.00 -1.77
N GLU A 74 14.91 12.90 -2.75
CA GLU A 74 14.39 14.27 -2.63
C GLU A 74 12.88 14.24 -2.40
N LEU A 75 12.17 13.42 -3.18
CA LEU A 75 10.72 13.29 -3.07
C LEU A 75 10.30 12.61 -1.74
N ALA A 76 11.12 11.70 -1.21
CA ALA A 76 10.87 11.12 0.13
C ALA A 76 10.86 12.22 1.20
N ARG A 77 11.80 13.15 1.14
CA ARG A 77 11.85 14.30 2.04
C ARG A 77 10.66 15.25 1.83
N GLU A 78 10.27 15.53 0.57
CA GLU A 78 9.08 16.35 0.29
C GLU A 78 7.81 15.75 0.92
N PHE A 79 7.63 14.43 0.87
CA PHE A 79 6.51 13.74 1.51
C PHE A 79 6.57 13.80 3.04
N ALA A 80 7.76 13.60 3.62
CA ALA A 80 7.95 13.72 5.06
C ALA A 80 7.66 15.15 5.55
N ASP A 81 8.18 16.17 4.85
CA ASP A 81 7.94 17.59 5.16
C ASP A 81 6.47 17.98 5.01
N ALA A 82 5.75 17.37 4.06
CA ALA A 82 4.32 17.55 3.91
C ALA A 82 3.51 16.90 5.04
N GLY A 83 4.12 15.94 5.77
CA GLY A 83 3.53 15.26 6.92
C GLY A 83 2.99 13.86 6.63
N LEU A 84 3.48 13.16 5.61
CA LEU A 84 3.13 11.76 5.37
C LEU A 84 3.68 10.89 6.51
N ASP A 85 2.82 10.09 7.14
CA ASP A 85 3.23 9.23 8.26
C ASP A 85 3.68 7.85 7.79
N GLU A 86 3.04 7.31 6.75
CA GLU A 86 3.25 5.93 6.31
C GLU A 86 3.19 5.80 4.78
N ILE A 87 4.05 4.96 4.21
CA ILE A 87 4.01 4.61 2.79
C ILE A 87 4.02 3.10 2.61
N ARG A 88 3.17 2.61 1.70
CA ARG A 88 3.04 1.19 1.36
C ARG A 88 3.41 0.96 -0.09
N PHE A 89 4.42 0.16 -0.30
CA PHE A 89 4.88 -0.19 -1.65
C PHE A 89 4.19 -1.45 -2.16
N HIS A 90 3.57 -1.34 -3.32
CA HIS A 90 3.14 -2.49 -4.10
C HIS A 90 4.27 -2.87 -5.07
N LEU A 91 4.99 -3.95 -4.75
CA LEU A 91 6.18 -4.35 -5.50
C LEU A 91 5.78 -5.04 -6.81
N LEU A 92 5.76 -4.30 -7.91
CA LEU A 92 5.43 -4.83 -9.23
C LEU A 92 6.41 -5.93 -9.64
N GLY A 93 5.88 -7.07 -10.04
CA GLY A 93 6.67 -8.23 -10.44
C GLY A 93 7.39 -8.94 -9.31
N LEU A 94 7.16 -8.54 -8.04
CA LEU A 94 7.87 -8.99 -6.84
C LEU A 94 9.38 -8.63 -6.86
N ASP A 95 9.76 -7.59 -7.60
CA ASP A 95 11.13 -7.09 -7.71
C ASP A 95 11.39 -6.06 -6.61
N ALA A 96 11.83 -6.50 -5.43
CA ALA A 96 12.09 -5.63 -4.29
C ALA A 96 13.31 -4.72 -4.52
N GLU A 97 14.34 -5.21 -5.20
CA GLU A 97 15.58 -4.47 -5.41
C GLU A 97 15.35 -3.13 -6.12
N ARG A 98 14.40 -3.10 -7.05
CA ARG A 98 13.97 -1.88 -7.74
C ARG A 98 13.52 -0.76 -6.77
N TYR A 99 13.04 -1.12 -5.59
CA TYR A 99 12.48 -0.18 -4.60
C TYR A 99 13.46 0.11 -3.45
N ARG A 100 14.58 -0.58 -3.34
CA ARG A 100 15.52 -0.50 -2.20
C ARG A 100 15.90 0.93 -1.84
N SER A 101 16.37 1.69 -2.81
CA SER A 101 16.79 3.08 -2.60
C SER A 101 15.63 3.99 -2.15
N THR A 102 14.43 3.78 -2.68
CA THR A 102 13.22 4.54 -2.30
C THR A 102 12.78 4.18 -0.88
N ILE A 103 12.76 2.90 -0.55
CA ILE A 103 12.42 2.38 0.79
C ILE A 103 13.36 2.97 1.84
N SER A 104 14.69 2.88 1.59
CA SER A 104 15.70 3.44 2.50
C SER A 104 15.50 4.95 2.70
N ALA A 105 15.29 5.70 1.61
CA ALA A 105 15.09 7.14 1.68
C ALA A 105 13.82 7.54 2.45
N CYS A 106 12.72 6.79 2.32
CA CYS A 106 11.51 7.02 3.09
C CYS A 106 11.73 6.75 4.58
N SER A 107 12.34 5.62 4.93
CA SER A 107 12.68 5.26 6.31
C SER A 107 13.62 6.30 6.94
N GLU A 108 14.67 6.70 6.26
CA GLU A 108 15.62 7.75 6.69
C GLU A 108 14.94 9.12 6.90
N SER A 109 13.87 9.38 6.15
CA SER A 109 13.07 10.61 6.29
C SER A 109 12.02 10.52 7.40
N GLY A 110 11.94 9.40 8.13
CA GLY A 110 11.01 9.19 9.23
C GLY A 110 9.61 8.75 8.82
N ILE A 111 9.41 8.37 7.56
CA ILE A 111 8.13 7.80 7.09
C ILE A 111 8.11 6.30 7.43
N LEU A 112 7.05 5.84 8.12
CA LEU A 112 6.84 4.42 8.36
C LEU A 112 6.68 3.68 7.03
N THR A 113 7.56 2.74 6.75
CA THR A 113 7.66 2.12 5.42
C THR A 113 7.19 0.69 5.45
N GLY A 114 6.26 0.33 4.58
CA GLY A 114 5.71 -1.01 4.48
C GLY A 114 5.63 -1.52 3.04
N VAL A 115 5.45 -2.84 2.93
CA VAL A 115 5.14 -3.52 1.68
C VAL A 115 3.73 -4.11 1.78
N GLU A 116 2.94 -3.93 0.75
CA GLU A 116 1.58 -4.48 0.67
C GLU A 116 1.38 -5.17 -0.68
N ILE A 117 1.21 -6.48 -0.66
CA ILE A 117 1.09 -7.32 -1.86
C ILE A 117 0.02 -8.39 -1.69
N PRO A 118 -0.66 -8.81 -2.78
CA PRO A 118 -1.56 -9.94 -2.74
C PRO A 118 -0.78 -11.27 -2.64
N CYS A 119 -1.35 -12.21 -1.90
CA CYS A 119 -0.87 -13.57 -1.88
C CYS A 119 -1.39 -14.35 -3.09
N GLU A 120 -0.54 -14.52 -4.09
CA GLU A 120 -0.83 -15.23 -5.33
C GLU A 120 -0.38 -16.70 -5.19
N PRO A 121 -1.32 -17.69 -5.08
CA PRO A 121 -0.96 -19.10 -4.82
C PRO A 121 -0.06 -19.74 -5.86
N ASP A 122 -0.19 -19.34 -7.12
CA ASP A 122 0.66 -19.81 -8.23
C ASP A 122 2.08 -19.22 -8.23
N ARG A 123 2.33 -18.21 -7.36
CA ARG A 123 3.65 -17.57 -7.18
C ARG A 123 4.25 -17.82 -5.80
N ARG A 124 3.86 -18.90 -5.15
CA ARG A 124 4.26 -19.22 -3.77
C ARG A 124 5.77 -19.14 -3.54
N GLU A 125 6.57 -19.76 -4.41
CA GLU A 125 8.01 -19.81 -4.25
C GLU A 125 8.67 -18.41 -4.44
N GLU A 126 8.14 -17.61 -5.36
CA GLU A 126 8.60 -16.24 -5.56
C GLU A 126 8.27 -15.37 -4.33
N LEU A 127 7.08 -15.52 -3.76
CA LEU A 127 6.68 -14.80 -2.53
C LEU A 127 7.54 -15.21 -1.33
N LEU A 128 7.88 -16.49 -1.19
CA LEU A 128 8.79 -16.95 -0.14
C LEU A 128 10.21 -16.38 -0.32
N SER A 129 10.70 -16.34 -1.56
CA SER A 129 11.99 -15.72 -1.87
C SER A 129 11.98 -14.22 -1.55
N LEU A 130 10.91 -13.53 -1.89
CA LEU A 130 10.73 -12.12 -1.57
C LEU A 130 10.75 -11.86 -0.07
N LEU A 131 10.12 -12.70 0.75
CA LEU A 131 10.16 -12.56 2.22
C LEU A 131 11.59 -12.59 2.75
N GLU A 132 12.43 -13.51 2.26
CA GLU A 132 13.82 -13.57 2.68
C GLU A 132 14.63 -12.36 2.21
N GLU A 133 14.39 -11.87 0.99
CA GLU A 133 15.03 -10.67 0.46
C GLU A 133 14.68 -9.44 1.28
N LEU A 134 13.41 -9.25 1.63
CA LEU A 134 12.91 -8.10 2.38
C LEU A 134 13.46 -7.99 3.80
N ARG A 135 14.05 -9.06 4.37
CA ARG A 135 14.76 -9.01 5.66
C ARG A 135 15.94 -8.02 5.68
N SER A 136 16.47 -7.71 4.51
CA SER A 136 17.58 -6.76 4.34
C SER A 136 17.13 -5.33 4.00
N PHE A 137 15.82 -5.07 4.06
CA PHE A 137 15.25 -3.76 3.75
C PHE A 137 14.80 -3.04 5.03
N ASP A 138 14.82 -1.71 4.99
CA ASP A 138 14.33 -0.85 6.07
C ASP A 138 12.80 -0.73 6.04
N ILE A 139 12.10 -1.87 6.14
CA ILE A 139 10.65 -1.91 6.24
C ILE A 139 10.21 -2.18 7.68
N SER A 140 9.11 -1.56 8.08
CA SER A 140 8.53 -1.70 9.42
C SER A 140 7.47 -2.79 9.48
N PHE A 141 6.82 -3.07 8.34
CA PHE A 141 5.76 -4.07 8.27
C PHE A 141 5.54 -4.58 6.84
N MET A 142 4.84 -5.71 6.74
CA MET A 142 4.37 -6.27 5.49
C MET A 142 2.90 -6.69 5.62
N ASN A 143 2.07 -6.23 4.70
CA ASN A 143 0.70 -6.68 4.57
C ASN A 143 0.59 -7.70 3.44
N LEU A 144 0.08 -8.86 3.78
CA LEU A 144 -0.22 -9.94 2.83
C LEU A 144 -1.73 -10.00 2.64
N ASN A 145 -2.20 -9.45 1.53
CA ASN A 145 -3.62 -9.39 1.23
C ASN A 145 -4.11 -10.67 0.55
N GLU A 146 -5.34 -11.05 0.81
CA GLU A 146 -6.00 -12.07 0.02
C GLU A 146 -6.12 -11.58 -1.44
N LEU A 147 -5.76 -12.44 -2.41
CA LEU A 147 -5.94 -12.13 -3.82
C LEU A 147 -7.43 -12.11 -4.15
N GLU A 148 -7.93 -10.97 -4.60
CA GLU A 148 -9.34 -10.80 -4.94
C GLU A 148 -9.60 -11.01 -6.43
N ILE A 149 -10.67 -11.75 -6.74
CA ILE A 149 -11.22 -11.89 -8.08
C ILE A 149 -12.34 -10.87 -8.24
N THR A 150 -12.13 -9.91 -9.12
CA THR A 150 -13.06 -8.82 -9.39
C THR A 150 -13.53 -8.85 -10.84
N VAL A 151 -14.57 -8.08 -11.16
CA VAL A 151 -15.02 -7.91 -12.55
C VAL A 151 -13.89 -7.43 -13.47
N GLY A 152 -12.95 -6.64 -12.93
CA GLY A 152 -11.83 -6.09 -13.71
C GLY A 152 -10.68 -7.05 -14.00
N ASN A 153 -10.55 -8.14 -13.25
CA ASN A 153 -9.47 -9.12 -13.42
C ASN A 153 -9.95 -10.56 -13.65
N HIS A 154 -11.25 -10.80 -13.65
CA HIS A 154 -11.87 -12.14 -13.71
C HIS A 154 -11.31 -13.02 -14.84
N GLU A 155 -11.27 -12.51 -16.07
CA GLU A 155 -10.77 -13.28 -17.22
C GLU A 155 -9.30 -13.72 -17.05
N ASN A 156 -8.46 -12.82 -16.49
CA ASN A 156 -7.05 -13.12 -16.22
C ASN A 156 -6.92 -14.16 -15.10
N MET A 157 -7.72 -14.05 -14.05
CA MET A 157 -7.71 -14.99 -12.93
C MET A 157 -8.18 -16.39 -13.38
N GLU A 158 -9.21 -16.45 -14.20
CA GLU A 158 -9.68 -17.70 -14.79
C GLU A 158 -8.61 -18.37 -15.66
N LEU A 159 -7.91 -17.61 -16.52
CA LEU A 159 -6.80 -18.11 -17.34
C LEU A 159 -5.64 -18.66 -16.49
N ARG A 160 -5.42 -18.11 -15.30
CA ARG A 160 -4.44 -18.60 -14.32
C ARG A 160 -4.96 -19.77 -13.48
N GLY A 161 -6.21 -20.21 -13.70
CA GLY A 161 -6.83 -21.34 -13.00
C GLY A 161 -7.37 -21.00 -11.62
N PHE A 162 -7.52 -19.72 -11.28
CA PHE A 162 -8.11 -19.31 -10.01
C PHE A 162 -9.63 -19.40 -10.03
N ASN A 163 -10.18 -19.84 -8.90
CA ASN A 163 -11.61 -19.84 -8.61
C ASN A 163 -11.85 -19.07 -7.31
N LEU A 164 -13.07 -18.61 -7.12
CA LEU A 164 -13.49 -18.04 -5.85
C LEU A 164 -13.35 -19.07 -4.72
N SER A 165 -12.87 -18.65 -3.58
CA SER A 165 -12.74 -19.49 -2.38
C SER A 165 -14.11 -19.85 -1.79
N THR A 166 -15.08 -18.94 -1.91
CA THR A 166 -16.48 -19.12 -1.49
C THR A 166 -17.41 -18.38 -2.44
N GLU A 167 -18.73 -18.65 -2.34
CA GLU A 167 -19.77 -17.89 -3.08
C GLU A 167 -20.03 -16.49 -2.50
N ILE A 168 -19.45 -16.18 -1.33
CA ILE A 168 -19.74 -14.96 -0.55
C ILE A 168 -18.59 -13.96 -0.63
N THR A 169 -17.35 -14.43 -0.82
CA THR A 169 -16.15 -13.59 -0.82
C THR A 169 -15.52 -13.49 -2.20
N ALA A 170 -14.85 -12.39 -2.47
CA ALA A 170 -14.09 -12.18 -3.70
C ALA A 170 -12.71 -12.87 -3.68
N GLY A 171 -12.34 -13.53 -2.60
CA GLY A 171 -11.03 -14.15 -2.40
C GLY A 171 -10.77 -15.34 -3.33
N ALA A 172 -9.56 -15.42 -3.88
CA ALA A 172 -9.11 -16.54 -4.69
C ALA A 172 -8.78 -17.76 -3.81
N SER A 173 -9.17 -18.96 -4.27
CA SER A 173 -8.86 -20.22 -3.57
C SER A 173 -7.37 -20.38 -3.32
N GLY A 174 -7.01 -20.72 -2.08
CA GLY A 174 -5.63 -20.93 -1.63
C GLY A 174 -4.86 -19.65 -1.24
N SER A 175 -5.42 -18.46 -1.49
CA SER A 175 -4.73 -17.21 -1.20
C SER A 175 -4.63 -16.94 0.30
N ASN A 176 -5.72 -17.10 1.03
CA ASN A 176 -5.74 -16.91 2.48
C ASN A 176 -4.84 -17.94 3.20
N GLU A 177 -4.88 -19.20 2.78
CA GLU A 177 -4.02 -20.26 3.31
C GLU A 177 -2.54 -19.94 3.10
N LEU A 178 -2.18 -19.42 1.92
CA LEU A 178 -0.83 -19.00 1.62
C LEU A 178 -0.40 -17.83 2.52
N ALA A 179 -1.25 -16.81 2.70
CA ALA A 179 -0.96 -15.69 3.57
C ALA A 179 -0.69 -16.13 5.03
N LEU A 180 -1.49 -17.06 5.54
CA LEU A 180 -1.32 -17.62 6.88
C LEU A 180 -0.04 -18.46 7.02
N ASP A 181 0.30 -19.26 6.00
CA ASP A 181 1.57 -20.03 5.99
C ASP A 181 2.78 -19.08 5.99
N MET A 182 2.77 -18.05 5.16
CA MET A 182 3.84 -17.04 5.09
C MET A 182 4.01 -16.31 6.42
N LYS A 183 2.92 -15.84 7.03
CA LYS A 183 2.93 -15.21 8.36
C LYS A 183 3.53 -16.13 9.42
N SER A 184 3.15 -17.40 9.41
CA SER A 184 3.67 -18.40 10.36
C SER A 184 5.18 -18.58 10.22
N ARG A 185 5.73 -18.57 9.01
CA ARG A 185 7.18 -18.68 8.74
C ARG A 185 7.96 -17.47 9.22
N VAL A 186 7.44 -16.26 9.02
CA VAL A 186 8.06 -15.02 9.55
C VAL A 186 8.16 -15.10 11.07
N ASN A 187 7.06 -15.40 11.75
CA ASN A 187 7.03 -15.49 13.22
C ASN A 187 7.97 -16.57 13.77
N ALA A 188 8.06 -17.72 13.11
CA ALA A 188 8.97 -18.80 13.53
C ALA A 188 10.44 -18.41 13.37
N ALA A 189 10.78 -17.65 12.33
CA ALA A 189 12.14 -17.16 12.13
C ALA A 189 12.54 -16.10 13.15
N GLU A 190 11.64 -15.19 13.53
CA GLU A 190 11.89 -14.20 14.61
C GLU A 190 12.14 -14.86 15.96
N GLN A 191 11.40 -15.93 16.29
CA GLN A 191 11.59 -16.69 17.55
C GLN A 191 12.89 -17.51 17.59
N SER A 192 13.55 -17.72 16.46
CA SER A 192 14.79 -18.49 16.34
C SER A 192 16.06 -17.64 16.37
N LEU A 193 15.94 -16.30 16.42
CA LEU A 193 17.08 -15.41 16.59
C LEU A 193 17.57 -15.47 18.04
N PRO A 194 18.88 -15.72 18.31
CA PRO A 194 19.41 -15.63 19.65
C PRO A 194 19.42 -14.17 20.12
N ASP A 195 19.11 -13.97 21.41
CA ASP A 195 19.17 -12.67 22.10
C ASP A 195 20.55 -12.01 22.00
#